data_0d65ec162478c25a2942410315d49eb1
#
_entry.id   0d65ec162478c25a2942410315d49eb1
#
_cell.length_a   1.000
_cell.length_b   1.000
_cell.length_c   1.000
_cell.angle_alpha   90.00
_cell.angle_beta   90.00
_cell.angle_gamma   90.00
#
_symmetry.space_group_name_H-M   'P 1'
#
loop_
_entity.id
_entity.type
_entity.pdbx_description
1 polymer ?
#
loop_
_entity_poly.entity_id
_entity_poly.type
_entity_poly.pdbx_seq_one_letter_code
_entity_poly.pdbx_strand_id
1 'polypeptide(L)'
;MSDTPTLPPPPPSQPGASSSPENVVSLSRFRARHAHDTRQRALDALLDARSPEAAVRALPGETLHDLVGRGDPREHLDILVHARPEQIQTLFDLALWSADRLAPARIEPWIATLAALPSEVLTRFMAGLDVELVALLLRKGARIYDLEIEAPPDDPQGTFYSTPDGFFVLDVTGYRAETEPAASQGIPEAVIDAPGTGETATADADSAASETSADALIHVVDNLYKGDLDFARRILVGAKAELDSELEEMAFRWRQGRLQDLGFEDAAAAREIYRPLDPASVRIGELRPGTRVRPLASAEPAGDGGATADRTRLPAALEAELEGESAFARARARVLDTAEREELDAALYALANRVLAAAGVDPGDDDAGGAHLARLRGTLDLGIDYLARRTGAYDEDRAVDAVRTIAIGRIFRVGVSLTAKVRSLATALRKGAPFAGSTDDLNLVEEPEATVLEAALSPHPAFPRILDDPPGVGERPIASVADLARLTAAIERAAAAQVLLLGLGVTPAVLEMATGDGVEPADRAAIDTAVLARTALILALLSRGPADGAAEGLRPLTPLEVGRFSKRAAASPAVLDRARALLEGLAPEAMTRAAREMAARWVASLAPLDPVLVRRGRAPRKAPSRPLPRP
;
A
#
# COMPACT_ATOMS: atom_id res chain seq x y z
N MET A 1 -26.65 -62.06 40.79
CA MET A 1 -27.64 -60.97 40.69
C MET A 1 -26.91 -59.71 41.07
N SER A 2 -26.42 -59.00 40.07
CA SER A 2 -25.65 -57.75 40.27
C SER A 2 -26.44 -56.64 39.59
N ASP A 3 -27.00 -55.76 40.39
CA ASP A 3 -27.73 -54.58 39.97
C ASP A 3 -26.73 -53.54 39.48
N THR A 4 -26.80 -53.19 38.18
CA THR A 4 -26.08 -52.07 37.60
C THR A 4 -26.99 -50.84 37.62
N PRO A 5 -26.64 -49.72 38.24
CA PRO A 5 -27.46 -48.52 38.22
C PRO A 5 -27.42 -47.85 36.86
N THR A 6 -28.60 -47.67 36.29
CA THR A 6 -28.85 -46.96 35.07
C THR A 6 -28.68 -45.43 35.29
N LEU A 7 -27.74 -44.80 34.60
CA LEU A 7 -27.55 -43.34 34.57
C LEU A 7 -28.77 -42.65 33.85
N PRO A 8 -29.21 -41.49 34.33
CA PRO A 8 -30.26 -40.74 33.68
C PRO A 8 -29.76 -40.11 32.36
N PRO A 9 -30.66 -39.87 31.39
CA PRO A 9 -30.28 -39.26 30.11
C PRO A 9 -29.80 -37.81 30.29
N PRO A 10 -28.87 -37.33 29.44
CA PRO A 10 -28.39 -35.96 29.50
C PRO A 10 -29.54 -34.98 29.15
N PRO A 11 -29.53 -33.77 29.73
CA PRO A 11 -30.52 -32.74 29.41
C PRO A 11 -30.40 -32.26 27.96
N PRO A 12 -31.50 -31.77 27.35
CA PRO A 12 -31.50 -31.32 25.98
C PRO A 12 -30.57 -30.09 25.83
N SER A 13 -29.70 -30.14 24.82
CA SER A 13 -28.78 -29.06 24.44
C SER A 13 -29.60 -27.81 24.13
N GLN A 14 -29.36 -26.74 24.86
CA GLN A 14 -29.88 -25.41 24.55
C GLN A 14 -29.24 -24.93 23.24
N PRO A 15 -29.96 -24.26 22.33
CA PRO A 15 -29.39 -23.69 21.12
C PRO A 15 -28.39 -22.63 21.51
N GLY A 16 -27.16 -22.77 20.95
CA GLY A 16 -25.98 -22.04 21.28
C GLY A 16 -26.18 -20.54 21.39
N ALA A 17 -25.74 -20.00 22.51
CA ALA A 17 -25.36 -18.62 22.60
C ALA A 17 -24.28 -18.37 21.55
N SER A 18 -24.56 -17.47 20.61
CA SER A 18 -23.58 -16.94 19.66
C SER A 18 -22.42 -16.38 20.46
N SER A 19 -21.28 -17.09 20.45
CA SER A 19 -20.01 -16.55 20.93
C SER A 19 -19.65 -15.37 20.03
N SER A 20 -19.86 -14.17 20.52
CA SER A 20 -19.35 -12.95 19.90
C SER A 20 -17.85 -13.10 19.66
N PRO A 21 -17.34 -12.68 18.50
CA PRO A 21 -15.92 -12.78 18.18
C PRO A 21 -15.10 -11.67 18.88
N GLU A 22 -15.31 -11.45 20.18
CA GLU A 22 -14.63 -10.39 20.94
C GLU A 22 -13.14 -10.67 21.24
N ASN A 23 -12.62 -11.84 20.89
CA ASN A 23 -11.24 -12.20 21.16
C ASN A 23 -10.34 -12.38 19.92
N VAL A 24 -10.78 -11.98 18.72
CA VAL A 24 -9.90 -11.93 17.55
C VAL A 24 -9.22 -10.58 17.53
N VAL A 25 -8.12 -10.45 18.27
CA VAL A 25 -7.22 -9.30 18.12
C VAL A 25 -6.63 -9.37 16.71
N SER A 26 -6.87 -8.35 15.88
CA SER A 26 -6.29 -8.32 14.54
C SER A 26 -4.77 -8.38 14.65
N LEU A 27 -4.11 -9.15 13.79
CA LEU A 27 -2.65 -9.33 13.82
C LEU A 27 -1.93 -7.98 13.68
N SER A 28 -2.51 -7.02 12.95
CA SER A 28 -2.02 -5.66 12.83
C SER A 28 -2.05 -4.89 14.17
N ARG A 29 -3.12 -5.01 14.95
CA ARG A 29 -3.19 -4.42 16.29
C ARG A 29 -2.24 -5.07 17.27
N PHE A 30 -2.01 -6.37 17.15
CA PHE A 30 -1.00 -7.06 17.97
C PHE A 30 0.41 -6.58 17.63
N ARG A 31 0.75 -6.47 16.33
CA ARG A 31 2.05 -5.95 15.87
C ARG A 31 2.27 -4.50 16.27
N ALA A 32 1.26 -3.64 16.13
CA ALA A 32 1.33 -2.25 16.55
C ALA A 32 1.57 -2.11 18.06
N ARG A 33 0.90 -2.92 18.89
CA ARG A 33 1.16 -2.95 20.35
C ARG A 33 2.58 -3.42 20.66
N HIS A 34 3.04 -4.48 20.00
CA HIS A 34 4.38 -5.01 20.24
C HIS A 34 5.48 -4.01 19.85
N ALA A 35 5.32 -3.30 18.73
CA ALA A 35 6.22 -2.24 18.32
C ALA A 35 6.19 -1.06 19.31
N HIS A 36 5.01 -0.67 19.79
CA HIS A 36 4.85 0.35 20.83
C HIS A 36 5.56 -0.06 22.14
N ASP A 37 5.35 -1.29 22.62
CA ASP A 37 5.98 -1.80 23.83
C ASP A 37 7.51 -1.87 23.73
N THR A 38 8.03 -2.18 22.54
CA THR A 38 9.48 -2.22 22.28
C THR A 38 10.08 -0.83 22.30
N ARG A 39 9.40 0.14 21.67
CA ARG A 39 9.81 1.54 21.67
C ARG A 39 9.81 2.12 23.07
N GLN A 40 8.74 1.88 23.84
CA GLN A 40 8.66 2.35 25.23
C GLN A 40 9.80 1.81 26.10
N ARG A 41 10.12 0.52 25.98
CA ARG A 41 11.28 -0.05 26.71
C ARG A 41 12.61 0.58 26.29
N ALA A 42 12.78 0.94 25.03
CA ALA A 42 13.98 1.62 24.55
C ALA A 42 14.07 3.05 25.12
N LEU A 43 12.94 3.80 25.18
CA LEU A 43 12.88 5.10 25.82
C LEU A 43 13.18 5.03 27.33
N ASP A 44 12.57 4.08 28.02
CA ASP A 44 12.83 3.85 29.45
C ASP A 44 14.32 3.51 29.71
N ALA A 45 14.93 2.67 28.85
CA ALA A 45 16.34 2.33 28.95
C ALA A 45 17.29 3.52 28.74
N LEU A 46 16.91 4.49 27.91
CA LEU A 46 17.67 5.73 27.72
C LEU A 46 17.62 6.62 28.96
N LEU A 47 16.44 6.75 29.57
CA LEU A 47 16.25 7.56 30.79
C LEU A 47 16.92 6.90 32.01
N ASP A 48 16.91 5.55 32.08
CA ASP A 48 17.53 4.79 33.16
C ASP A 48 19.06 4.62 32.99
N ALA A 49 19.63 5.09 31.90
CA ALA A 49 21.08 5.02 31.64
C ALA A 49 21.85 5.82 32.73
N ARG A 50 23.08 5.39 33.04
CA ARG A 50 23.96 6.12 34.00
C ARG A 50 24.15 7.60 33.63
N SER A 51 24.12 7.91 32.36
CA SER A 51 24.13 9.26 31.78
C SER A 51 23.17 9.29 30.62
N PRO A 52 21.90 9.70 30.84
CA PRO A 52 20.91 9.88 29.77
C PRO A 52 21.42 10.79 28.64
N GLU A 53 22.11 11.88 29.01
CA GLU A 53 22.73 12.78 28.04
C GLU A 53 23.70 12.07 27.08
N ALA A 54 24.63 11.28 27.63
CA ALA A 54 25.60 10.55 26.81
C ALA A 54 24.90 9.47 25.96
N ALA A 55 23.90 8.80 26.52
CA ALA A 55 23.13 7.77 25.82
C ALA A 55 22.34 8.37 24.63
N VAL A 56 21.63 9.49 24.85
CA VAL A 56 20.87 10.17 23.79
C VAL A 56 21.81 10.74 22.72
N ARG A 57 22.91 11.38 23.12
CA ARG A 57 23.88 11.94 22.17
C ARG A 57 24.63 10.89 21.33
N ALA A 58 24.71 9.67 21.82
CA ALA A 58 25.33 8.56 21.07
C ALA A 58 24.41 7.99 19.97
N LEU A 59 23.10 8.25 20.05
CA LEU A 59 22.16 7.77 19.04
C LEU A 59 22.34 8.47 17.69
N PRO A 60 22.19 7.76 16.57
CA PRO A 60 21.94 8.37 15.28
C PRO A 60 20.64 9.20 15.29
N GLY A 61 20.56 10.27 14.47
CA GLY A 61 19.38 11.13 14.40
C GLY A 61 18.12 10.40 13.97
N GLU A 62 18.26 9.44 13.04
CA GLU A 62 17.18 8.59 12.55
C GLU A 62 16.63 7.68 13.64
N THR A 63 17.52 7.10 14.45
CA THR A 63 17.10 6.26 15.58
C THR A 63 16.37 7.09 16.64
N LEU A 64 16.83 8.31 16.89
CA LEU A 64 16.13 9.23 17.77
C LEU A 64 14.75 9.60 17.21
N HIS A 65 14.64 9.83 15.89
CA HIS A 65 13.36 10.06 15.22
C HIS A 65 12.40 8.87 15.39
N ASP A 66 12.85 7.65 15.20
CA ASP A 66 12.02 6.44 15.38
C ASP A 66 11.49 6.30 16.82
N LEU A 67 12.25 6.82 17.78
CA LEU A 67 11.88 6.77 19.20
C LEU A 67 10.92 7.89 19.62
N VAL A 68 11.14 9.13 19.16
CA VAL A 68 10.40 10.31 19.64
C VAL A 68 9.47 10.92 18.59
N GLY A 69 9.64 10.61 17.31
CA GLY A 69 8.89 11.21 16.21
C GLY A 69 7.45 10.70 16.06
N ARG A 70 7.10 9.60 16.74
CA ARG A 70 5.75 9.03 16.72
C ARG A 70 4.94 9.51 17.91
N GLY A 71 3.84 10.15 17.67
CA GLY A 71 2.98 10.73 18.71
C GLY A 71 3.28 12.21 18.95
N ASP A 72 2.96 12.69 20.14
CA ASP A 72 3.22 14.08 20.52
C ASP A 72 4.68 14.23 20.99
N PRO A 73 5.54 15.00 20.28
CA PRO A 73 6.93 15.18 20.69
C PRO A 73 7.09 15.77 22.10
N ARG A 74 6.05 16.45 22.61
CA ARG A 74 6.06 17.01 23.98
C ARG A 74 6.14 15.94 25.07
N GLU A 75 5.70 14.71 24.80
CA GLU A 75 5.81 13.61 25.74
C GLU A 75 7.26 13.14 25.97
N HIS A 76 8.21 13.61 25.14
CA HIS A 76 9.62 13.20 25.14
C HIS A 76 10.59 14.35 25.39
N LEU A 77 10.15 15.43 26.07
CA LEU A 77 10.99 16.59 26.39
C LEU A 77 12.22 16.23 27.22
N ASP A 78 12.10 15.28 28.13
CA ASP A 78 13.16 14.75 28.98
C ASP A 78 14.28 14.05 28.20
N ILE A 79 13.98 13.54 27.02
CA ILE A 79 14.97 12.98 26.09
C ILE A 79 15.51 14.06 25.16
N LEU A 80 14.61 14.87 24.58
CA LEU A 80 14.97 15.90 23.60
C LEU A 80 15.92 16.95 24.18
N VAL A 81 15.78 17.31 25.47
CA VAL A 81 16.70 18.26 26.15
C VAL A 81 18.17 17.86 26.04
N HIS A 82 18.44 16.59 25.92
CA HIS A 82 19.79 16.01 25.82
C HIS A 82 20.31 15.88 24.38
N ALA A 83 19.45 16.06 23.37
CA ALA A 83 19.81 15.87 21.97
C ALA A 83 20.87 16.87 21.51
N ARG A 84 21.60 16.51 20.44
CA ARG A 84 22.51 17.42 19.74
C ARG A 84 21.75 18.17 18.65
N PRO A 85 22.20 19.38 18.26
CA PRO A 85 21.57 20.14 17.17
C PRO A 85 21.45 19.34 15.86
N GLU A 86 22.48 18.55 15.52
CA GLU A 86 22.48 17.71 14.30
C GLU A 86 21.42 16.62 14.35
N GLN A 87 21.13 16.06 15.56
CA GLN A 87 20.05 15.11 15.74
C GLN A 87 18.68 15.77 15.56
N ILE A 88 18.51 17.01 16.07
CA ILE A 88 17.28 17.80 15.88
C ILE A 88 17.10 18.19 14.40
N GLN A 89 18.18 18.53 13.71
CA GLN A 89 18.13 18.77 12.25
C GLN A 89 17.61 17.53 11.51
N THR A 90 18.17 16.35 11.82
CA THR A 90 17.71 15.08 11.23
C THR A 90 16.24 14.79 11.58
N LEU A 91 15.82 15.04 12.83
CA LEU A 91 14.42 14.92 13.24
C LEU A 91 13.50 15.80 12.39
N PHE A 92 13.86 17.05 12.16
CA PHE A 92 13.07 17.99 11.37
C PHE A 92 13.06 17.64 9.89
N ASP A 93 14.18 17.16 9.37
CA ASP A 93 14.26 16.67 7.99
C ASP A 93 13.33 15.47 7.75
N LEU A 94 13.12 14.63 8.76
CA LEU A 94 12.25 13.45 8.67
C LEU A 94 10.79 13.77 9.03
N ALA A 95 10.55 14.62 10.02
CA ALA A 95 9.22 14.81 10.61
C ALA A 95 8.39 15.92 9.98
N LEU A 96 8.99 17.05 9.54
CA LEU A 96 8.25 18.26 9.18
C LEU A 96 7.75 18.31 7.74
N TRP A 97 8.29 17.47 6.87
CA TRP A 97 8.05 17.54 5.43
C TRP A 97 6.97 16.56 4.96
N SER A 98 6.25 16.98 3.93
CA SER A 98 5.37 16.14 3.13
C SER A 98 5.79 16.32 1.66
N ALA A 99 6.39 15.29 1.08
CA ALA A 99 7.08 15.35 -0.20
C ALA A 99 8.14 16.49 -0.26
N ASP A 100 7.89 17.54 -1.02
CA ASP A 100 8.79 18.68 -1.25
C ASP A 100 8.43 19.93 -0.44
N ARG A 101 7.39 19.87 0.42
CA ARG A 101 6.88 21.02 1.17
C ARG A 101 6.85 20.76 2.67
N LEU A 102 7.03 21.82 3.44
CA LEU A 102 6.77 21.79 4.88
C LEU A 102 5.26 21.66 5.13
N ALA A 103 4.88 20.69 5.96
CA ALA A 103 3.48 20.41 6.29
C ALA A 103 3.07 21.16 7.58
N PRO A 104 2.17 22.15 7.53
CA PRO A 104 1.77 22.94 8.71
C PRO A 104 1.31 22.08 9.88
N ALA A 105 0.50 21.06 9.65
CA ALA A 105 0.02 20.14 10.68
C ALA A 105 1.14 19.31 11.36
N ARG A 106 2.28 19.13 10.69
CA ARG A 106 3.46 18.45 11.25
C ARG A 106 4.36 19.43 12.00
N ILE A 107 4.36 20.71 11.62
CA ILE A 107 5.20 21.75 12.27
C ILE A 107 4.66 22.10 13.65
N GLU A 108 3.37 22.26 13.80
CA GLU A 108 2.72 22.76 15.02
C GLU A 108 3.12 22.01 16.30
N PRO A 109 3.09 20.65 16.37
CA PRO A 109 3.52 19.92 17.57
C PRO A 109 4.99 20.17 17.93
N TRP A 110 5.86 20.34 16.92
CA TRP A 110 7.28 20.59 17.13
C TRP A 110 7.56 22.01 17.63
N ILE A 111 6.85 23.03 17.13
CA ILE A 111 6.98 24.39 17.65
C ILE A 111 6.52 24.47 19.10
N ALA A 112 5.41 23.80 19.43
CA ALA A 112 4.95 23.71 20.82
C ALA A 112 5.97 22.97 21.71
N THR A 113 6.66 21.96 21.19
CA THR A 113 7.73 21.24 21.87
C THR A 113 8.94 22.13 22.08
N LEU A 114 9.37 22.87 21.05
CA LEU A 114 10.48 23.82 21.15
C LEU A 114 10.19 24.93 22.19
N ALA A 115 8.96 25.44 22.21
CA ALA A 115 8.55 26.45 23.19
C ALA A 115 8.59 25.95 24.64
N ALA A 116 8.42 24.63 24.85
CA ALA A 116 8.48 24.01 26.18
C ALA A 116 9.92 23.71 26.66
N LEU A 117 10.93 23.81 25.78
CA LEU A 117 12.33 23.58 26.14
C LEU A 117 12.92 24.76 26.96
N PRO A 118 13.91 24.51 27.83
CA PRO A 118 14.68 25.58 28.46
C PRO A 118 15.33 26.51 27.42
N SER A 119 15.33 27.83 27.67
CA SER A 119 15.82 28.83 26.71
C SER A 119 17.22 28.56 26.17
N GLU A 120 18.14 28.06 27.00
CA GLU A 120 19.51 27.73 26.58
C GLU A 120 19.54 26.53 25.57
N VAL A 121 18.66 25.56 25.79
CA VAL A 121 18.53 24.38 24.90
C VAL A 121 17.91 24.79 23.57
N LEU A 122 16.82 25.57 23.64
CA LEU A 122 16.15 26.10 22.44
C LEU A 122 17.13 26.93 21.59
N THR A 123 17.85 27.89 22.19
CA THR A 123 18.83 28.69 21.46
C THR A 123 19.91 27.83 20.83
N ARG A 124 20.44 26.84 21.55
CA ARG A 124 21.42 25.89 21.02
C ARG A 124 20.88 25.09 19.82
N PHE A 125 19.63 24.65 19.88
CA PHE A 125 19.01 23.91 18.78
C PHE A 125 18.83 24.81 17.55
N MET A 126 18.19 25.96 17.73
CA MET A 126 17.91 26.88 16.64
C MET A 126 19.19 27.38 15.96
N ALA A 127 20.25 27.64 16.72
CA ALA A 127 21.55 28.05 16.17
C ALA A 127 22.26 26.92 15.39
N GLY A 128 21.92 25.67 15.64
CA GLY A 128 22.48 24.50 14.94
C GLY A 128 21.62 23.95 13.81
N LEU A 129 20.43 24.54 13.59
CA LEU A 129 19.60 24.24 12.43
C LEU A 129 20.00 25.08 11.21
N ASP A 130 19.63 24.64 10.02
CA ASP A 130 19.76 25.44 8.81
C ASP A 130 19.03 26.76 8.94
N VAL A 131 19.71 27.83 8.60
CA VAL A 131 19.16 29.21 8.66
C VAL A 131 17.91 29.33 7.80
N GLU A 132 17.92 28.74 6.62
CA GLU A 132 16.80 28.73 5.68
C GLU A 132 15.60 27.98 6.23
N LEU A 133 15.83 26.85 6.91
CA LEU A 133 14.75 26.10 7.57
C LEU A 133 14.13 26.91 8.71
N VAL A 134 14.95 27.54 9.54
CA VAL A 134 14.46 28.37 10.65
C VAL A 134 13.69 29.58 10.13
N ALA A 135 14.22 30.26 9.09
CA ALA A 135 13.54 31.39 8.45
C ALA A 135 12.19 30.97 7.86
N LEU A 136 12.14 29.82 7.20
CA LEU A 136 10.94 29.25 6.61
C LEU A 136 9.90 28.86 7.66
N LEU A 137 10.32 28.27 8.79
CA LEU A 137 9.43 27.96 9.91
C LEU A 137 8.78 29.23 10.46
N LEU A 138 9.55 30.31 10.69
CA LEU A 138 9.00 31.59 11.16
C LEU A 138 8.03 32.18 10.15
N ARG A 139 8.37 32.15 8.87
CA ARG A 139 7.54 32.73 7.81
C ARG A 139 6.22 31.97 7.56
N LYS A 140 6.23 30.65 7.72
CA LYS A 140 5.00 29.83 7.63
C LYS A 140 4.04 30.09 8.80
N GLY A 141 4.54 30.52 9.95
CA GLY A 141 3.72 30.82 11.15
C GLY A 141 3.40 32.28 11.37
N ALA A 142 4.13 33.22 10.72
CA ALA A 142 3.95 34.64 10.92
C ALA A 142 4.32 35.46 9.68
N ARG A 143 3.62 36.58 9.50
CA ARG A 143 4.02 37.63 8.56
C ARG A 143 4.91 38.64 9.25
N ILE A 144 6.09 38.92 8.69
CA ILE A 144 7.12 39.74 9.31
C ILE A 144 7.13 41.11 8.65
N TYR A 145 7.09 42.19 9.48
CA TYR A 145 7.18 43.59 9.07
C TYR A 145 8.45 44.17 9.64
N ASP A 146 9.29 44.74 8.80
CA ASP A 146 10.48 45.50 9.16
C ASP A 146 10.05 46.98 9.31
N LEU A 147 10.09 47.50 10.52
CA LEU A 147 9.62 48.85 10.81
C LEU A 147 10.50 49.98 10.24
N GLU A 148 11.70 49.67 9.78
CA GLU A 148 12.53 50.62 9.02
C GLU A 148 12.05 50.77 7.57
N ILE A 149 11.34 49.79 7.04
CA ILE A 149 10.95 49.70 5.62
C ILE A 149 9.45 49.93 5.44
N GLU A 150 8.61 49.31 6.31
CA GLU A 150 7.17 49.32 6.18
C GLU A 150 6.45 49.36 7.53
N ALA A 151 5.25 49.95 7.57
CA ALA A 151 4.39 49.87 8.76
C ALA A 151 3.51 48.62 8.68
N PRO A 152 3.24 47.93 9.81
CA PRO A 152 2.28 46.86 9.86
C PRO A 152 0.86 47.40 9.58
N PRO A 153 -0.09 46.57 9.08
CA PRO A 153 -1.47 46.99 8.88
C PRO A 153 -2.16 47.29 10.21
N ASP A 154 -3.18 48.14 10.14
CA ASP A 154 -3.97 48.52 11.35
C ASP A 154 -4.82 47.33 11.86
N ASP A 155 -5.15 46.35 10.96
CA ASP A 155 -5.98 45.18 11.26
C ASP A 155 -5.15 43.89 11.09
N PRO A 156 -4.69 43.24 12.18
CA PRO A 156 -3.90 42.03 12.12
C PRO A 156 -4.74 40.82 11.66
N GLN A 157 -4.13 39.89 10.94
CA GLN A 157 -4.74 38.59 10.63
C GLN A 157 -4.57 37.58 11.78
N GLY A 158 -3.62 37.84 12.69
CA GLY A 158 -3.30 37.04 13.85
C GLY A 158 -3.01 37.89 15.07
N THR A 159 -2.01 37.52 15.86
CA THR A 159 -1.56 38.25 17.03
C THR A 159 -0.33 39.08 16.70
N PHE A 160 -0.38 40.39 16.92
CA PHE A 160 0.80 41.23 16.77
C PHE A 160 1.79 41.03 17.92
N TYR A 161 3.02 40.73 17.56
CA TYR A 161 4.14 40.64 18.46
C TYR A 161 5.26 41.59 18.00
N SER A 162 5.65 42.55 18.86
CA SER A 162 6.81 43.40 18.61
C SER A 162 8.07 42.79 19.20
N THR A 163 9.12 42.69 18.40
CA THR A 163 10.40 42.15 18.87
C THR A 163 10.99 43.02 19.99
N PRO A 164 11.78 42.46 20.94
CA PRO A 164 12.34 43.19 22.07
C PRO A 164 13.21 44.39 21.69
N ASP A 165 13.81 44.37 20.50
CA ASP A 165 14.63 45.46 19.97
C ASP A 165 13.82 46.52 19.21
N GLY A 166 12.54 46.29 18.96
CA GLY A 166 11.63 47.20 18.27
C GLY A 166 11.86 47.36 16.77
N PHE A 167 12.67 46.51 16.12
CA PHE A 167 12.90 46.59 14.66
C PHE A 167 11.84 45.86 13.85
N PHE A 168 11.25 44.77 14.39
CA PHE A 168 10.28 43.98 13.69
C PHE A 168 8.95 43.87 14.43
N VAL A 169 7.88 43.78 13.65
CA VAL A 169 6.56 43.35 14.12
C VAL A 169 6.18 42.09 13.36
N LEU A 170 5.74 41.08 14.07
CA LEU A 170 5.22 39.85 13.55
C LEU A 170 3.70 39.83 13.70
N ASP A 171 2.97 39.59 12.63
CA ASP A 171 1.56 39.20 12.63
C ASP A 171 1.50 37.67 12.65
N VAL A 172 1.38 37.11 13.86
CA VAL A 172 1.50 35.67 14.11
C VAL A 172 0.14 35.02 13.95
N THR A 173 0.01 34.24 12.89
CA THR A 173 -1.22 33.51 12.54
C THR A 173 -1.21 32.04 12.98
N GLY A 174 -0.04 31.55 13.43
CA GLY A 174 0.18 30.13 13.68
C GLY A 174 0.26 29.32 12.38
N TYR A 175 0.35 28.00 12.51
CA TYR A 175 0.48 27.08 11.37
C TYR A 175 -0.89 26.58 10.95
N ARG A 176 -1.53 27.27 10.01
CA ARG A 176 -2.82 26.85 9.44
C ARG A 176 -2.60 25.97 8.22
N ALA A 177 -3.42 24.93 8.07
CA ALA A 177 -3.49 24.20 6.83
C ALA A 177 -3.91 25.18 5.72
N GLU A 178 -3.08 25.34 4.68
CA GLU A 178 -3.44 26.10 3.49
C GLU A 178 -4.69 25.45 2.90
N THR A 179 -5.83 26.13 2.95
CA THR A 179 -6.99 25.76 2.15
C THR A 179 -6.57 25.98 0.72
N GLU A 180 -6.25 24.91 -0.02
CA GLU A 180 -5.90 25.01 -1.45
C GLU A 180 -6.98 25.83 -2.15
N PRO A 181 -6.64 26.90 -2.90
CA PRO A 181 -7.60 27.53 -3.77
C PRO A 181 -8.01 26.46 -4.80
N ALA A 182 -9.33 26.24 -4.90
CA ALA A 182 -9.93 25.28 -5.82
C ALA A 182 -9.64 25.64 -7.29
N ALA A 183 -8.44 25.33 -7.76
CA ALA A 183 -8.01 25.54 -9.14
C ALA A 183 -6.96 24.51 -9.56
N SER A 184 -7.33 23.26 -9.60
CA SER A 184 -6.92 22.29 -10.63
C SER A 184 -7.80 21.05 -10.50
N GLN A 185 -8.98 21.12 -11.12
CA GLN A 185 -9.77 19.92 -11.41
C GLN A 185 -9.01 19.09 -12.46
N GLY A 186 -8.19 18.19 -11.99
CA GLY A 186 -7.62 17.10 -12.73
C GLY A 186 -8.13 15.79 -12.14
N ILE A 187 -9.13 15.21 -12.81
CA ILE A 187 -9.61 13.82 -12.74
C ILE A 187 -9.94 13.31 -11.30
N PRO A 188 -11.21 13.07 -10.98
CA PRO A 188 -11.58 12.49 -9.67
C PRO A 188 -11.14 11.03 -9.61
N GLU A 189 -10.17 10.75 -8.79
CA GLU A 189 -9.93 9.42 -8.27
C GLU A 189 -11.14 9.05 -7.40
N ALA A 190 -11.81 7.95 -7.72
CA ALA A 190 -13.00 7.51 -7.04
C ALA A 190 -12.72 7.26 -5.55
N VAL A 191 -13.27 8.11 -4.72
CA VAL A 191 -13.33 7.94 -3.27
C VAL A 191 -14.26 6.75 -3.02
N ILE A 192 -13.71 5.63 -2.54
CA ILE A 192 -14.48 4.53 -1.98
C ILE A 192 -14.99 5.02 -0.63
N ASP A 193 -16.32 5.23 -0.56
CA ASP A 193 -17.04 5.54 0.66
C ASP A 193 -16.80 4.49 1.74
N ALA A 194 -16.06 4.87 2.79
CA ALA A 194 -16.18 4.24 4.09
C ALA A 194 -17.34 4.93 4.84
N PRO A 195 -18.25 4.18 5.50
CA PRO A 195 -19.39 4.78 6.18
C PRO A 195 -18.93 5.68 7.33
N GLY A 196 -19.34 6.94 7.25
CA GLY A 196 -18.95 8.01 8.12
C GLY A 196 -19.30 7.81 9.58
N THR A 197 -18.37 8.23 10.41
CA THR A 197 -18.70 8.94 11.64
C THR A 197 -18.48 10.41 11.35
N GLY A 198 -19.59 11.12 11.12
CA GLY A 198 -19.58 12.57 11.02
C GLY A 198 -19.28 13.15 12.40
N GLU A 199 -18.04 13.54 12.59
CA GLU A 199 -17.71 14.58 13.56
C GLU A 199 -17.47 15.86 12.74
N THR A 200 -18.45 16.75 12.79
CA THR A 200 -18.28 18.15 12.48
C THR A 200 -17.22 18.67 13.45
N ALA A 201 -15.96 18.75 12.99
CA ALA A 201 -14.95 19.54 13.68
C ALA A 201 -15.50 20.96 13.74
N THR A 202 -15.80 21.41 14.94
CA THR A 202 -16.35 22.73 15.19
C THR A 202 -15.26 23.76 14.93
N ALA A 203 -15.60 24.84 14.24
CA ALA A 203 -14.72 25.98 13.96
C ALA A 203 -14.03 26.55 15.22
N ASP A 204 -14.58 26.27 16.40
CA ASP A 204 -14.04 26.65 17.71
C ASP A 204 -12.79 25.86 18.11
N ALA A 205 -12.63 24.59 17.68
CA ALA A 205 -11.45 23.79 17.97
C ALA A 205 -10.22 24.23 17.15
N ASP A 206 -10.43 24.58 15.87
CA ASP A 206 -9.38 25.11 15.00
C ASP A 206 -8.90 26.49 15.46
N SER A 207 -9.79 27.32 16.03
CA SER A 207 -9.44 28.62 16.58
C SER A 207 -8.57 28.50 17.83
N ALA A 208 -8.91 27.61 18.76
CA ALA A 208 -8.15 27.39 19.99
C ALA A 208 -6.76 26.79 19.72
N ALA A 209 -6.65 25.85 18.77
CA ALA A 209 -5.37 25.28 18.35
C ALA A 209 -4.45 26.34 17.71
N SER A 210 -5.01 27.21 16.87
CA SER A 210 -4.27 28.30 16.23
C SER A 210 -3.74 29.34 17.24
N GLU A 211 -4.50 29.68 18.29
CA GLU A 211 -4.04 30.59 19.36
C GLU A 211 -2.88 29.97 20.15
N THR A 212 -2.95 28.69 20.47
CA THR A 212 -1.88 27.96 21.18
C THR A 212 -0.60 27.88 20.34
N SER A 213 -0.74 27.70 19.02
CA SER A 213 0.39 27.66 18.09
C SER A 213 1.05 29.04 17.92
N ALA A 214 0.27 30.11 17.90
CA ALA A 214 0.76 31.48 17.83
C ALA A 214 1.57 31.85 19.09
N ASP A 215 1.05 31.53 20.27
CA ASP A 215 1.75 31.77 21.54
C ASP A 215 3.08 31.02 21.63
N ALA A 216 3.10 29.77 21.17
CA ALA A 216 4.32 28.97 21.13
C ALA A 216 5.37 29.58 20.19
N LEU A 217 4.97 30.07 19.01
CA LEU A 217 5.89 30.72 18.07
C LEU A 217 6.44 32.04 18.63
N ILE A 218 5.59 32.87 19.27
CA ILE A 218 6.03 34.10 19.97
C ILE A 218 7.07 33.74 21.03
N HIS A 219 6.82 32.70 21.81
CA HIS A 219 7.76 32.25 22.84
C HIS A 219 9.11 31.80 22.25
N VAL A 220 9.10 31.09 21.12
CA VAL A 220 10.32 30.70 20.38
C VAL A 220 11.08 31.95 19.95
N VAL A 221 10.43 32.93 19.33
CA VAL A 221 11.09 34.18 18.88
C VAL A 221 11.66 34.96 20.06
N ASP A 222 10.89 35.12 21.17
CA ASP A 222 11.35 35.84 22.37
C ASP A 222 12.60 35.19 22.99
N ASN A 223 12.65 33.85 23.00
CA ASN A 223 13.82 33.12 23.49
C ASN A 223 15.03 33.23 22.56
N LEU A 224 14.83 33.29 21.22
CA LEU A 224 15.92 33.56 20.30
C LEU A 224 16.55 34.92 20.58
N TYR A 225 15.74 35.95 20.79
CA TYR A 225 16.22 37.28 21.15
C TYR A 225 16.96 37.33 22.49
N LYS A 226 16.53 36.53 23.47
CA LYS A 226 17.21 36.40 24.76
C LYS A 226 18.55 35.67 24.67
N GLY A 227 18.63 34.71 23.76
CA GLY A 227 19.81 33.84 23.60
C GLY A 227 20.89 34.46 22.71
N ASP A 228 20.53 34.90 21.50
CA ASP A 228 21.44 35.48 20.51
C ASP A 228 20.69 36.50 19.64
N LEU A 229 20.86 37.79 19.99
CA LEU A 229 20.22 38.93 19.30
C LEU A 229 20.62 39.00 17.81
N ASP A 230 21.89 38.82 17.51
CA ASP A 230 22.39 38.92 16.13
C ASP A 230 21.90 37.76 15.25
N PHE A 231 21.80 36.58 15.82
CA PHE A 231 21.21 35.43 15.16
C PHE A 231 19.71 35.65 14.92
N ALA A 232 18.95 36.11 15.94
CA ALA A 232 17.51 36.37 15.81
C ALA A 232 17.22 37.39 14.70
N ARG A 233 17.95 38.52 14.68
CA ARG A 233 17.83 39.53 13.63
C ARG A 233 18.13 38.97 12.23
N ARG A 234 19.22 38.26 12.10
CA ARG A 234 19.61 37.65 10.82
C ARG A 234 18.54 36.72 10.27
N ILE A 235 17.92 35.89 11.14
CA ILE A 235 16.84 35.00 10.74
C ILE A 235 15.61 35.79 10.27
N LEU A 236 15.21 36.83 11.01
CA LEU A 236 14.05 37.66 10.66
C LEU A 236 14.26 38.46 9.38
N VAL A 237 15.47 38.99 9.16
CA VAL A 237 15.84 39.65 7.90
C VAL A 237 15.76 38.64 6.73
N GLY A 238 16.33 37.45 6.87
CA GLY A 238 16.25 36.39 5.85
C GLY A 238 14.81 35.97 5.56
N ALA A 239 14.03 35.73 6.63
CA ALA A 239 12.61 35.36 6.50
C ALA A 239 11.75 36.45 5.85
N LYS A 240 12.12 37.74 5.98
CA LYS A 240 11.44 38.86 5.35
C LYS A 240 11.89 39.09 3.89
N ALA A 241 13.18 38.97 3.63
CA ALA A 241 13.77 39.37 2.34
C ALA A 241 13.50 38.38 1.20
N GLU A 242 13.43 37.10 1.50
CA GLU A 242 13.31 36.05 0.51
C GLU A 242 11.85 35.65 0.23
N LEU A 243 11.58 35.14 -0.97
CA LEU A 243 10.28 34.59 -1.32
C LEU A 243 10.08 33.22 -0.66
N ASP A 244 8.82 32.91 -0.28
CA ASP A 244 8.47 31.63 0.34
C ASP A 244 8.94 30.43 -0.48
N SER A 245 8.74 30.50 -1.81
CA SER A 245 9.15 29.43 -2.74
C SER A 245 10.67 29.27 -2.83
N GLU A 246 11.44 30.35 -2.69
CA GLU A 246 12.91 30.30 -2.75
C GLU A 246 13.47 29.71 -1.46
N LEU A 247 12.94 30.13 -0.29
CA LEU A 247 13.30 29.53 1.00
C LEU A 247 12.96 28.06 1.06
N GLU A 248 11.76 27.68 0.59
CA GLU A 248 11.30 26.29 0.59
C GLU A 248 12.16 25.41 -0.35
N GLU A 249 12.53 25.94 -1.54
CA GLU A 249 13.42 25.23 -2.46
C GLU A 249 14.83 25.06 -1.88
N MET A 250 15.38 26.10 -1.24
CA MET A 250 16.71 26.02 -0.63
C MET A 250 16.72 25.04 0.55
N ALA A 251 15.77 25.17 1.48
CA ALA A 251 15.64 24.27 2.62
C ALA A 251 15.43 22.80 2.17
N PHE A 252 14.62 22.58 1.14
CA PHE A 252 14.41 21.26 0.56
C PHE A 252 15.69 20.69 -0.07
N ARG A 253 16.46 21.51 -0.79
CA ARG A 253 17.74 21.09 -1.40
C ARG A 253 18.76 20.68 -0.34
N TRP A 254 18.90 21.45 0.74
CA TRP A 254 19.79 21.11 1.85
C TRP A 254 19.33 19.83 2.56
N ARG A 255 18.01 19.69 2.82
CA ARG A 255 17.42 18.47 3.33
C ARG A 255 17.76 17.26 2.47
N GLN A 256 17.57 17.37 1.14
CA GLN A 256 17.89 16.25 0.23
C GLN A 256 19.36 15.86 0.31
N GLY A 257 20.28 16.82 0.36
CA GLY A 257 21.70 16.53 0.53
C GLY A 257 21.97 15.71 1.79
N ARG A 258 21.45 16.15 2.94
CA ARG A 258 21.61 15.41 4.21
C ARG A 258 20.96 14.03 4.18
N LEU A 259 19.76 13.92 3.62
CA LEU A 259 19.07 12.62 3.50
C LEU A 259 19.84 11.66 2.57
N GLN A 260 20.50 12.19 1.51
CA GLN A 260 21.38 11.38 0.67
C GLN A 260 22.61 10.88 1.45
N ASP A 261 23.19 11.70 2.32
CA ASP A 261 24.29 11.30 3.20
C ASP A 261 23.85 10.20 4.19
N LEU A 262 22.58 10.19 4.59
CA LEU A 262 21.96 9.16 5.41
C LEU A 262 21.51 7.92 4.60
N GLY A 263 21.68 7.92 3.28
CA GLY A 263 21.32 6.79 2.41
C GLY A 263 19.91 6.86 1.81
N PHE A 264 19.20 7.99 1.94
CA PHE A 264 17.92 8.23 1.26
C PHE A 264 18.18 8.86 -0.10
N GLU A 265 17.93 8.12 -1.18
CA GLU A 265 18.10 8.62 -2.55
C GLU A 265 16.88 9.43 -3.01
N ASP A 266 17.08 10.29 -4.03
CA ASP A 266 15.98 10.94 -4.74
C ASP A 266 15.02 9.92 -5.36
N ALA A 267 13.71 10.21 -5.33
CA ALA A 267 12.67 9.31 -5.79
C ALA A 267 12.84 8.87 -7.27
N ALA A 268 13.36 9.76 -8.13
CA ALA A 268 13.60 9.42 -9.53
C ALA A 268 14.77 8.43 -9.67
N ALA A 269 15.88 8.65 -8.95
CA ALA A 269 17.01 7.74 -8.90
C ALA A 269 16.66 6.41 -8.24
N ALA A 270 15.87 6.46 -7.16
CA ALA A 270 15.42 5.28 -6.45
C ALA A 270 14.56 4.35 -7.32
N ARG A 271 13.74 4.89 -8.25
CA ARG A 271 12.92 4.09 -9.19
C ARG A 271 13.74 3.19 -10.12
N GLU A 272 15.03 3.46 -10.32
CA GLU A 272 15.91 2.58 -11.10
C GLU A 272 15.97 1.15 -10.55
N ILE A 273 15.65 0.94 -9.26
CA ILE A 273 15.60 -0.40 -8.65
C ILE A 273 14.51 -1.28 -9.26
N TYR A 274 13.46 -0.69 -9.82
CA TYR A 274 12.38 -1.40 -10.51
C TYR A 274 12.67 -1.67 -11.99
N ARG A 275 13.85 -1.25 -12.49
CA ARG A 275 14.22 -1.51 -13.88
C ARG A 275 14.36 -3.00 -14.14
N PRO A 276 13.61 -3.57 -15.11
CA PRO A 276 13.63 -4.99 -15.39
C PRO A 276 15.03 -5.48 -15.78
N LEU A 277 15.32 -6.72 -15.42
CA LEU A 277 16.49 -7.45 -15.91
C LEU A 277 16.02 -8.84 -16.41
N ASP A 278 16.84 -9.51 -17.23
CA ASP A 278 16.57 -10.89 -17.57
C ASP A 278 16.91 -11.81 -16.37
N PRO A 279 15.91 -12.43 -15.71
CA PRO A 279 16.18 -13.34 -14.59
C PRO A 279 17.09 -14.52 -14.94
N ALA A 280 17.10 -14.94 -16.21
CA ALA A 280 17.93 -16.04 -16.68
C ALA A 280 19.43 -15.65 -16.76
N SER A 281 19.73 -14.35 -16.87
CA SER A 281 21.10 -13.84 -16.92
C SER A 281 21.80 -13.82 -15.56
N VAL A 282 21.05 -13.89 -14.44
CA VAL A 282 21.61 -13.82 -13.08
C VAL A 282 22.07 -15.22 -12.66
N ARG A 283 23.35 -15.38 -12.34
CA ARG A 283 23.93 -16.68 -11.94
C ARG A 283 24.52 -16.61 -10.54
N ILE A 284 24.30 -17.65 -9.75
CA ILE A 284 24.89 -17.82 -8.41
C ILE A 284 26.39 -18.11 -8.61
N GLY A 285 27.24 -17.44 -7.82
CA GLY A 285 28.69 -17.65 -7.84
C GLY A 285 29.47 -16.90 -8.94
N GLU A 286 28.84 -16.01 -9.73
CA GLU A 286 29.53 -15.21 -10.76
C GLU A 286 30.33 -14.01 -10.19
N LEU A 287 30.11 -13.61 -8.95
CA LEU A 287 30.98 -12.63 -8.28
C LEU A 287 32.27 -13.33 -7.87
N ARG A 288 33.40 -12.93 -8.46
CA ARG A 288 34.71 -13.46 -8.10
C ARG A 288 34.94 -13.31 -6.59
N PRO A 289 35.48 -14.34 -5.90
CA PRO A 289 35.91 -14.19 -4.53
C PRO A 289 36.88 -12.99 -4.44
N GLY A 290 36.57 -12.03 -3.58
CA GLY A 290 37.38 -10.82 -3.41
C GLY A 290 36.90 -9.57 -4.14
N THR A 291 35.86 -9.64 -5.00
CA THR A 291 35.17 -8.45 -5.44
C THR A 291 34.20 -8.05 -4.33
N ARG A 292 34.68 -7.30 -3.34
CA ARG A 292 33.81 -6.58 -2.42
C ARG A 292 32.82 -5.80 -3.28
N VAL A 293 31.54 -6.11 -3.18
CA VAL A 293 30.51 -5.27 -3.78
C VAL A 293 30.65 -3.94 -3.09
N ARG A 294 31.30 -2.99 -3.76
CA ARG A 294 31.32 -1.60 -3.29
C ARG A 294 29.84 -1.21 -3.17
N PRO A 295 29.37 -0.77 -2.01
CA PRO A 295 28.01 -0.27 -1.88
C PRO A 295 27.79 0.70 -3.02
N LEU A 296 26.63 0.64 -3.71
CA LEU A 296 26.31 1.56 -4.79
C LEU A 296 26.49 2.96 -4.22
N ALA A 297 27.58 3.61 -4.67
CA ALA A 297 27.96 4.98 -4.41
C ALA A 297 27.37 5.60 -3.14
N SER A 298 27.84 5.19 -1.97
CA SER A 298 28.09 6.18 -0.95
C SER A 298 29.27 7.01 -1.46
N ALA A 299 29.07 8.29 -1.70
CA ALA A 299 30.11 9.26 -1.84
C ALA A 299 31.17 8.96 -0.76
N GLU A 300 32.44 9.08 -1.11
CA GLU A 300 33.53 8.82 -0.17
C GLU A 300 33.25 9.52 1.15
N PRO A 301 33.37 8.85 2.30
CA PRO A 301 33.26 9.53 3.56
C PRO A 301 34.40 10.51 3.67
N ALA A 302 34.11 11.79 3.49
CA ALA A 302 35.01 12.85 3.90
C ALA A 302 35.01 12.87 5.42
N GLY A 303 36.12 12.47 6.04
CA GLY A 303 36.37 12.76 7.46
C GLY A 303 36.31 11.56 8.40
N ASP A 304 37.49 11.23 8.84
CA ASP A 304 37.88 10.44 9.99
C ASP A 304 37.03 10.71 11.23
N GLY A 305 36.48 9.66 11.85
CA GLY A 305 35.99 9.75 13.22
C GLY A 305 34.74 8.98 13.61
N GLY A 306 34.86 7.72 13.93
CA GLY A 306 34.20 7.17 15.13
C GLY A 306 32.72 6.85 15.14
N ALA A 307 32.02 6.65 14.01
CA ALA A 307 30.58 6.35 14.03
C ALA A 307 30.16 5.10 13.21
N THR A 308 31.04 4.10 13.12
CA THR A 308 30.79 2.93 12.24
C THR A 308 30.10 1.76 12.92
N ALA A 309 29.89 1.78 14.22
CA ALA A 309 29.39 0.59 14.95
C ALA A 309 27.85 0.49 15.05
N ASP A 310 27.08 1.55 14.78
CA ASP A 310 25.63 1.56 15.03
C ASP A 310 24.75 1.66 13.76
N ARG A 311 25.39 1.77 12.57
CA ARG A 311 24.67 1.85 11.28
C ARG A 311 24.15 0.49 10.75
N THR A 312 24.44 -0.61 11.44
CA THR A 312 24.15 -1.98 10.99
C THR A 312 22.87 -2.55 11.53
N ARG A 313 22.17 -1.86 12.43
CA ARG A 313 20.91 -2.37 12.97
C ARG A 313 19.74 -1.99 12.06
N LEU A 314 19.08 -3.01 11.50
CA LEU A 314 17.86 -2.80 10.72
C LEU A 314 16.79 -2.11 11.56
N PRO A 315 16.00 -1.17 11.00
CA PRO A 315 14.85 -0.64 11.69
C PRO A 315 13.94 -1.77 12.18
N ALA A 316 13.38 -1.64 13.37
CA ALA A 316 12.54 -2.67 13.98
C ALA A 316 11.37 -3.10 13.06
N ALA A 317 10.82 -2.16 12.27
CA ALA A 317 9.78 -2.45 11.29
C ALA A 317 10.27 -3.39 10.16
N LEU A 318 11.50 -3.19 9.67
CA LEU A 318 12.08 -4.06 8.65
C LEU A 318 12.48 -5.41 9.23
N GLU A 319 13.05 -5.45 10.44
CA GLU A 319 13.36 -6.71 11.11
C GLU A 319 12.10 -7.55 11.35
N ALA A 320 10.99 -6.93 11.80
CA ALA A 320 9.71 -7.61 11.97
C ALA A 320 9.17 -8.20 10.65
N GLU A 321 9.38 -7.53 9.53
CA GLU A 321 9.01 -8.07 8.22
C GLU A 321 9.94 -9.20 7.74
N LEU A 322 11.19 -9.24 8.23
CA LEU A 322 12.18 -10.27 7.89
C LEU A 322 12.17 -11.45 8.86
N GLU A 323 11.45 -11.33 9.98
CA GLU A 323 11.22 -12.45 10.88
C GLU A 323 10.26 -13.47 10.24
N GLY A 324 10.54 -14.76 10.38
CA GLY A 324 9.68 -15.84 9.93
C GLY A 324 10.38 -16.86 9.04
N GLU A 325 9.57 -17.73 8.45
CA GLU A 325 10.04 -18.88 7.65
C GLU A 325 10.07 -18.60 6.14
N SER A 326 10.17 -17.33 5.74
CA SER A 326 10.25 -16.98 4.33
C SER A 326 11.57 -17.46 3.69
N ALA A 327 11.61 -17.62 2.36
CA ALA A 327 12.79 -18.13 1.67
C ALA A 327 14.02 -17.24 1.92
N PHE A 328 13.85 -15.92 1.87
CA PHE A 328 14.92 -14.96 2.14
C PHE A 328 15.33 -14.98 3.62
N ALA A 329 14.37 -15.00 4.55
CA ALA A 329 14.65 -15.01 5.99
C ALA A 329 15.47 -16.26 6.39
N ARG A 330 15.08 -17.44 5.88
CA ARG A 330 15.83 -18.68 6.12
C ARG A 330 17.25 -18.62 5.54
N ALA A 331 17.40 -18.16 4.31
CA ALA A 331 18.71 -18.02 3.69
C ALA A 331 19.60 -17.02 4.43
N ARG A 332 19.04 -15.86 4.84
CA ARG A 332 19.73 -14.85 5.66
C ARG A 332 20.16 -15.41 7.02
N ALA A 333 19.31 -16.17 7.70
CA ALA A 333 19.62 -16.76 9.00
C ALA A 333 20.80 -17.74 8.95
N ARG A 334 21.07 -18.38 7.80
CA ARG A 334 22.19 -19.31 7.59
C ARG A 334 23.51 -18.63 7.20
N VAL A 335 23.54 -17.32 7.00
CA VAL A 335 24.78 -16.54 6.87
C VAL A 335 25.36 -16.37 8.27
N LEU A 336 26.32 -17.20 8.64
CA LEU A 336 26.86 -17.29 10.01
C LEU A 336 28.04 -16.35 10.23
N ASP A 337 28.74 -15.93 9.19
CA ASP A 337 29.83 -14.97 9.28
C ASP A 337 29.28 -13.59 9.65
N THR A 338 29.81 -13.00 10.73
CA THR A 338 29.31 -11.74 11.28
C THR A 338 29.53 -10.58 10.31
N ALA A 339 30.68 -10.52 9.67
CA ALA A 339 30.99 -9.44 8.72
C ALA A 339 30.14 -9.53 7.44
N GLU A 340 29.95 -10.76 6.89
CA GLU A 340 29.04 -10.98 5.75
C GLU A 340 27.58 -10.62 6.11
N ARG A 341 27.19 -10.90 7.37
CA ARG A 341 25.84 -10.59 7.85
C ARG A 341 25.63 -9.09 8.00
N GLU A 342 26.57 -8.37 8.57
CA GLU A 342 26.53 -6.91 8.71
C GLU A 342 26.51 -6.21 7.33
N GLU A 343 27.31 -6.70 6.38
CA GLU A 343 27.29 -6.18 5.00
C GLU A 343 25.95 -6.43 4.31
N LEU A 344 25.35 -7.62 4.50
CA LEU A 344 24.03 -7.97 3.97
C LEU A 344 22.95 -7.07 4.58
N ASP A 345 22.96 -6.87 5.89
CA ASP A 345 21.97 -6.07 6.60
C ASP A 345 22.08 -4.58 6.22
N ALA A 346 23.29 -4.05 6.06
CA ALA A 346 23.50 -2.71 5.53
C ALA A 346 22.98 -2.54 4.08
N ALA A 347 23.22 -3.52 3.22
CA ALA A 347 22.72 -3.50 1.84
C ALA A 347 21.19 -3.63 1.80
N LEU A 348 20.60 -4.37 2.72
CA LEU A 348 19.15 -4.53 2.84
C LEU A 348 18.49 -3.24 3.33
N TYR A 349 19.11 -2.55 4.30
CA TYR A 349 18.65 -1.25 4.76
C TYR A 349 18.64 -0.22 3.60
N ALA A 350 19.76 -0.13 2.87
CA ALA A 350 19.85 0.74 1.70
C ALA A 350 18.78 0.40 0.64
N LEU A 351 18.51 -0.90 0.43
CA LEU A 351 17.45 -1.34 -0.49
C LEU A 351 16.06 -0.93 0.00
N ALA A 352 15.79 -1.05 1.30
CA ALA A 352 14.51 -0.64 1.89
C ALA A 352 14.28 0.86 1.72
N ASN A 353 15.28 1.68 2.02
CA ASN A 353 15.22 3.14 1.81
C ASN A 353 14.95 3.49 0.34
N ARG A 354 15.59 2.80 -0.61
CA ARG A 354 15.32 3.01 -2.04
C ARG A 354 13.89 2.64 -2.43
N VAL A 355 13.35 1.55 -1.88
CA VAL A 355 11.97 1.12 -2.15
C VAL A 355 10.97 2.15 -1.61
N LEU A 356 11.20 2.68 -0.41
CA LEU A 356 10.37 3.72 0.19
C LEU A 356 10.47 5.04 -0.59
N ALA A 357 11.67 5.49 -0.92
CA ALA A 357 11.89 6.68 -1.72
C ALA A 357 11.27 6.58 -3.12
N ALA A 358 11.41 5.42 -3.79
CA ALA A 358 10.80 5.18 -5.11
C ALA A 358 9.27 5.22 -5.08
N ALA A 359 8.66 4.88 -3.94
CA ALA A 359 7.23 4.93 -3.70
C ALA A 359 6.75 6.33 -3.31
N GLY A 360 7.67 7.28 -3.08
CA GLY A 360 7.34 8.61 -2.57
C GLY A 360 6.87 8.62 -1.12
N VAL A 361 7.19 7.56 -0.36
CA VAL A 361 6.89 7.49 1.07
C VAL A 361 7.91 8.34 1.81
N ASP A 362 7.42 9.29 2.60
CA ASP A 362 8.28 10.08 3.48
C ASP A 362 8.99 9.15 4.48
N PRO A 363 10.30 9.31 4.70
CA PRO A 363 11.06 8.47 5.62
C PRO A 363 10.50 8.40 7.05
N GLY A 364 9.70 9.38 7.45
CA GLY A 364 9.03 9.44 8.76
C GLY A 364 7.61 8.88 8.79
N ASP A 365 7.07 8.38 7.67
CA ASP A 365 5.72 7.80 7.59
C ASP A 365 5.76 6.28 7.68
N ASP A 366 5.76 5.77 8.90
CA ASP A 366 5.85 4.34 9.17
C ASP A 366 4.60 3.54 8.78
N ASP A 367 3.42 4.16 8.82
CA ASP A 367 2.17 3.46 8.48
C ASP A 367 2.09 3.21 6.96
N ALA A 368 2.49 4.18 6.15
CA ALA A 368 2.61 4.01 4.71
C ALA A 368 3.79 3.08 4.34
N GLY A 369 4.87 3.07 5.14
CA GLY A 369 6.06 2.25 4.93
C GLY A 369 5.81 0.75 5.02
N GLY A 370 4.95 0.29 5.94
CA GLY A 370 4.74 -1.14 6.23
C GLY A 370 4.33 -1.97 5.01
N ALA A 371 3.40 -1.48 4.18
CA ALA A 371 2.97 -2.17 2.97
C ALA A 371 4.09 -2.30 1.92
N HIS A 372 4.97 -1.29 1.82
CA HIS A 372 6.11 -1.30 0.91
C HIS A 372 7.22 -2.24 1.39
N LEU A 373 7.47 -2.32 2.70
CA LEU A 373 8.42 -3.26 3.30
C LEU A 373 7.94 -4.71 3.17
N ALA A 374 6.65 -4.99 3.37
CA ALA A 374 6.07 -6.30 3.12
C ALA A 374 6.22 -6.71 1.63
N ARG A 375 6.03 -5.77 0.71
CA ARG A 375 6.26 -5.98 -0.73
C ARG A 375 7.73 -6.22 -1.05
N LEU A 376 8.64 -5.46 -0.44
CA LEU A 376 10.09 -5.67 -0.54
C LEU A 376 10.44 -7.11 -0.17
N ARG A 377 9.99 -7.58 1.00
CA ARG A 377 10.20 -8.94 1.46
C ARG A 377 9.68 -9.97 0.47
N GLY A 378 8.40 -9.88 0.06
CA GLY A 378 7.84 -10.83 -0.89
C GLY A 378 8.58 -10.87 -2.23
N THR A 379 9.04 -9.70 -2.72
CA THR A 379 9.83 -9.63 -3.96
C THR A 379 11.20 -10.28 -3.82
N LEU A 380 11.86 -10.14 -2.66
CA LEU A 380 13.11 -10.84 -2.34
C LEU A 380 12.89 -12.35 -2.22
N ASP A 381 11.82 -12.77 -1.53
CA ASP A 381 11.45 -14.19 -1.41
C ASP A 381 11.25 -14.83 -2.79
N LEU A 382 10.51 -14.16 -3.68
CA LEU A 382 10.30 -14.61 -5.05
C LEU A 382 11.62 -14.71 -5.83
N GLY A 383 12.50 -13.71 -5.70
CA GLY A 383 13.82 -13.72 -6.33
C GLY A 383 14.68 -14.90 -5.88
N ILE A 384 14.73 -15.16 -4.58
CA ILE A 384 15.46 -16.30 -3.99
C ILE A 384 14.82 -17.62 -4.39
N ASP A 385 13.49 -17.77 -4.29
CA ASP A 385 12.81 -19.01 -4.66
C ASP A 385 13.07 -19.38 -6.14
N TYR A 386 13.06 -18.38 -7.04
CA TYR A 386 13.41 -18.57 -8.44
C TYR A 386 14.86 -19.02 -8.63
N LEU A 387 15.83 -18.34 -7.98
CA LEU A 387 17.25 -18.67 -8.13
C LEU A 387 17.58 -20.05 -7.52
N ALA A 388 16.97 -20.40 -6.39
CA ALA A 388 17.14 -21.68 -5.75
C ALA A 388 16.55 -22.86 -6.54
N ARG A 389 15.49 -22.62 -7.35
CA ARG A 389 14.81 -23.64 -8.17
C ARG A 389 15.37 -23.82 -9.58
N ARG A 390 16.38 -23.05 -10.00
CA ARG A 390 16.89 -23.09 -11.40
C ARG A 390 17.35 -24.46 -11.89
N THR A 391 17.67 -25.37 -11.02
CA THR A 391 18.12 -26.73 -11.35
C THR A 391 17.08 -27.80 -11.02
N GLY A 392 15.87 -27.43 -10.63
CA GLY A 392 14.80 -28.35 -10.28
C GLY A 392 14.02 -27.97 -9.02
N ALA A 393 14.00 -28.84 -8.02
CA ALA A 393 13.37 -28.55 -6.74
C ALA A 393 14.08 -27.41 -6.00
N TYR A 394 13.39 -26.79 -5.03
CA TYR A 394 13.98 -25.78 -4.16
C TYR A 394 15.19 -26.34 -3.39
N ASP A 395 16.28 -25.63 -3.43
CA ASP A 395 17.56 -25.99 -2.80
C ASP A 395 17.98 -24.88 -1.83
N GLU A 396 17.99 -25.18 -0.53
CA GLU A 396 18.34 -24.24 0.53
C GLU A 396 19.80 -23.76 0.45
N ASP A 397 20.74 -24.62 0.07
CA ASP A 397 22.15 -24.25 -0.03
C ASP A 397 22.35 -23.26 -1.19
N ARG A 398 21.64 -23.45 -2.29
CA ARG A 398 21.63 -22.48 -3.39
C ARG A 398 20.97 -21.17 -3.01
N ALA A 399 19.95 -21.16 -2.15
CA ALA A 399 19.35 -19.94 -1.62
C ALA A 399 20.36 -19.14 -0.81
N VAL A 400 21.13 -19.81 0.06
CA VAL A 400 22.22 -19.20 0.85
C VAL A 400 23.33 -18.69 -0.06
N ASP A 401 23.77 -19.48 -1.04
CA ASP A 401 24.78 -19.04 -2.00
C ASP A 401 24.32 -17.84 -2.83
N ALA A 402 23.03 -17.75 -3.18
CA ALA A 402 22.48 -16.59 -3.85
C ALA A 402 22.58 -15.31 -3.00
N VAL A 403 22.21 -15.40 -1.72
CA VAL A 403 22.29 -14.26 -0.78
C VAL A 403 23.75 -13.83 -0.55
N ARG A 404 24.70 -14.76 -0.52
CA ARG A 404 26.14 -14.48 -0.32
C ARG A 404 26.85 -13.94 -1.56
N THR A 405 26.43 -14.35 -2.75
CA THR A 405 27.17 -14.07 -4.00
C THR A 405 26.53 -13.06 -4.92
N ILE A 406 25.23 -12.79 -4.76
CA ILE A 406 24.50 -11.86 -5.61
C ILE A 406 24.11 -10.63 -4.80
N ALA A 407 24.38 -9.42 -5.32
CA ALA A 407 23.95 -8.19 -4.70
C ALA A 407 22.42 -8.20 -4.47
N ILE A 408 21.98 -7.84 -3.26
CA ILE A 408 20.57 -7.91 -2.84
C ILE A 408 19.61 -7.16 -3.80
N GLY A 409 20.02 -6.01 -4.31
CA GLY A 409 19.27 -5.25 -5.31
C GLY A 409 19.09 -6.00 -6.65
N ARG A 410 20.01 -6.91 -7.03
CA ARG A 410 19.82 -7.77 -8.22
C ARG A 410 18.84 -8.88 -7.95
N ILE A 411 18.85 -9.46 -6.73
CA ILE A 411 17.86 -10.46 -6.31
C ILE A 411 16.47 -9.84 -6.31
N PHE A 412 16.32 -8.63 -5.76
CA PHE A 412 15.09 -7.87 -5.79
C PHE A 412 14.59 -7.64 -7.24
N ARG A 413 15.47 -7.21 -8.15
CA ARG A 413 15.13 -6.99 -9.56
C ARG A 413 14.77 -8.28 -10.30
N VAL A 414 15.27 -9.45 -9.88
CA VAL A 414 14.78 -10.74 -10.38
C VAL A 414 13.30 -10.90 -10.04
N GLY A 415 12.93 -10.70 -8.77
CA GLY A 415 11.53 -10.75 -8.33
C GLY A 415 10.64 -9.76 -9.10
N VAL A 416 11.07 -8.49 -9.21
CA VAL A 416 10.37 -7.45 -9.99
C VAL A 416 10.15 -7.90 -11.44
N SER A 417 11.15 -8.46 -12.08
CA SER A 417 11.06 -8.90 -13.50
C SER A 417 10.10 -10.07 -13.68
N LEU A 418 10.00 -10.95 -12.69
CA LEU A 418 9.06 -12.06 -12.69
C LEU A 418 7.61 -11.57 -12.51
N THR A 419 7.35 -10.63 -11.61
CA THR A 419 6.02 -10.04 -11.43
C THR A 419 5.60 -9.22 -12.65
N ALA A 420 6.54 -8.50 -13.28
CA ALA A 420 6.28 -7.77 -14.53
C ALA A 420 5.82 -8.67 -15.68
N LYS A 421 6.26 -9.95 -15.74
CA LYS A 421 5.77 -10.93 -16.73
C LYS A 421 4.29 -11.25 -16.51
N VAL A 422 3.85 -11.41 -15.26
CA VAL A 422 2.42 -11.64 -14.95
C VAL A 422 1.59 -10.46 -15.39
N ARG A 423 2.01 -9.24 -15.08
CA ARG A 423 1.35 -8.01 -15.52
C ARG A 423 1.28 -7.91 -17.04
N SER A 424 2.35 -8.30 -17.73
CA SER A 424 2.38 -8.31 -19.20
C SER A 424 1.36 -9.28 -19.79
N LEU A 425 1.22 -10.49 -19.20
CA LEU A 425 0.22 -11.48 -19.62
C LEU A 425 -1.20 -10.96 -19.40
N ALA A 426 -1.51 -10.40 -18.23
CA ALA A 426 -2.81 -9.82 -17.92
C ALA A 426 -3.13 -8.63 -18.85
N THR A 427 -2.14 -7.79 -19.14
CA THR A 427 -2.27 -6.65 -20.07
C THR A 427 -2.52 -7.14 -21.50
N ALA A 428 -1.82 -8.19 -21.95
CA ALA A 428 -2.02 -8.77 -23.27
C ALA A 428 -3.44 -9.36 -23.41
N LEU A 429 -3.91 -10.07 -22.37
CA LEU A 429 -5.28 -10.58 -22.32
C LEU A 429 -6.29 -9.44 -22.42
N ARG A 430 -6.14 -8.39 -21.59
CA ARG A 430 -7.05 -7.24 -21.61
C ARG A 430 -7.10 -6.53 -22.97
N LYS A 431 -5.95 -6.38 -23.64
CA LYS A 431 -5.89 -5.73 -24.96
C LYS A 431 -6.40 -6.62 -26.10
N GLY A 432 -6.21 -7.93 -26.00
CA GLY A 432 -6.54 -8.90 -27.06
C GLY A 432 -7.92 -9.54 -26.90
N ALA A 433 -8.59 -9.34 -25.77
CA ALA A 433 -9.86 -9.99 -25.49
C ALA A 433 -11.00 -9.40 -26.32
N PRO A 434 -11.96 -10.24 -26.79
CA PRO A 434 -13.11 -9.77 -27.55
C PRO A 434 -14.04 -8.84 -26.75
N PHE A 435 -13.91 -8.83 -25.45
CA PHE A 435 -14.64 -7.98 -24.50
C PHE A 435 -13.80 -6.83 -23.94
N ALA A 436 -12.56 -6.65 -24.43
CA ALA A 436 -11.66 -5.59 -23.96
C ALA A 436 -11.96 -4.28 -24.68
N GLY A 437 -12.33 -3.26 -23.97
CA GLY A 437 -12.54 -1.93 -24.52
C GLY A 437 -13.06 -0.92 -23.52
N SER A 438 -13.69 -1.35 -22.42
CA SER A 438 -14.14 -0.49 -21.35
C SER A 438 -13.44 -0.80 -20.01
N THR A 439 -13.41 0.18 -19.12
CA THR A 439 -12.90 -0.02 -17.75
C THR A 439 -13.77 -0.99 -16.95
N ASP A 440 -14.99 -1.23 -17.40
CA ASP A 440 -15.97 -2.09 -16.73
C ASP A 440 -15.90 -3.56 -17.19
N ASP A 441 -15.00 -3.88 -18.15
CA ASP A 441 -14.92 -5.22 -18.76
C ASP A 441 -14.43 -6.32 -17.81
N LEU A 442 -13.72 -5.98 -16.76
CA LEU A 442 -13.31 -6.94 -15.71
C LEU A 442 -14.53 -7.53 -14.99
N ASN A 443 -15.65 -6.80 -14.93
CA ASN A 443 -16.90 -7.29 -14.33
C ASN A 443 -17.55 -8.43 -15.11
N LEU A 444 -17.13 -8.63 -16.38
CA LEU A 444 -17.58 -9.77 -17.19
C LEU A 444 -16.78 -11.06 -16.96
N VAL A 445 -15.67 -10.99 -16.26
CA VAL A 445 -14.86 -12.15 -15.92
C VAL A 445 -15.36 -12.76 -14.62
N GLU A 446 -15.59 -14.10 -14.61
CA GLU A 446 -16.03 -14.79 -13.39
C GLU A 446 -14.92 -14.89 -12.33
N GLU A 447 -15.33 -15.05 -11.07
CA GLU A 447 -14.42 -15.32 -9.97
C GLU A 447 -13.86 -16.76 -10.01
N PRO A 448 -12.61 -16.97 -9.60
CA PRO A 448 -11.64 -16.02 -9.04
C PRO A 448 -10.80 -15.28 -10.09
N GLU A 449 -11.00 -15.53 -11.37
CA GLU A 449 -10.19 -14.97 -12.46
C GLU A 449 -10.29 -13.43 -12.53
N ALA A 450 -11.45 -12.84 -12.17
CA ALA A 450 -11.65 -11.39 -12.14
C ALA A 450 -10.72 -10.73 -11.12
N THR A 451 -10.76 -11.17 -9.88
CA THR A 451 -9.88 -10.69 -8.79
C THR A 451 -8.39 -10.87 -9.15
N VAL A 452 -8.03 -11.98 -9.82
CA VAL A 452 -6.64 -12.21 -10.26
C VAL A 452 -6.20 -11.21 -11.32
N LEU A 453 -7.05 -10.90 -12.29
CA LEU A 453 -6.73 -9.93 -13.33
C LEU A 453 -6.58 -8.52 -12.76
N GLU A 454 -7.43 -8.12 -11.84
CA GLU A 454 -7.34 -6.84 -11.14
C GLU A 454 -6.00 -6.72 -10.39
N ALA A 455 -5.67 -7.68 -9.54
CA ALA A 455 -4.41 -7.72 -8.81
C ALA A 455 -3.18 -7.78 -9.73
N ALA A 456 -3.25 -8.49 -10.86
CA ALA A 456 -2.15 -8.60 -11.82
C ALA A 456 -1.94 -7.33 -12.66
N LEU A 457 -2.98 -6.55 -12.91
CA LEU A 457 -2.94 -5.30 -13.68
C LEU A 457 -2.48 -4.12 -12.84
N SER A 458 -2.47 -4.25 -11.51
CA SER A 458 -2.02 -3.18 -10.62
C SER A 458 -0.58 -2.74 -10.94
N PRO A 459 -0.16 -1.51 -10.63
CA PRO A 459 1.21 -1.03 -10.80
C PRO A 459 2.24 -1.97 -10.16
N HIS A 460 1.86 -2.57 -9.05
CA HIS A 460 2.63 -3.58 -8.31
C HIS A 460 1.80 -4.85 -8.15
N PRO A 461 1.92 -5.81 -9.07
CA PRO A 461 1.13 -7.03 -9.01
C PRO A 461 1.20 -7.73 -7.66
N ALA A 462 0.04 -8.13 -7.15
CA ALA A 462 -0.11 -8.82 -5.88
C ALA A 462 -0.72 -10.21 -6.07
N PHE A 463 -0.66 -11.03 -5.03
CA PHE A 463 -1.28 -12.35 -5.01
C PHE A 463 -2.60 -12.30 -4.26
N PRO A 464 -3.75 -12.49 -4.92
CA PRO A 464 -5.05 -12.52 -4.26
C PRO A 464 -5.17 -13.76 -3.38
N ARG A 465 -5.56 -13.55 -2.11
CA ARG A 465 -5.70 -14.64 -1.14
C ARG A 465 -6.84 -15.60 -1.44
N ILE A 466 -7.73 -15.25 -2.36
CA ILE A 466 -8.74 -16.17 -2.88
C ILE A 466 -8.12 -17.42 -3.55
N LEU A 467 -6.87 -17.32 -4.00
CA LEU A 467 -6.10 -18.44 -4.55
C LEU A 467 -5.32 -19.24 -3.48
N ASP A 468 -5.30 -18.82 -2.21
CA ASP A 468 -4.67 -19.58 -1.13
C ASP A 468 -5.50 -20.85 -0.80
N ASP A 469 -4.91 -21.77 -0.04
CA ASP A 469 -5.56 -22.98 0.47
C ASP A 469 -5.38 -23.03 2.00
N PRO A 470 -6.42 -22.76 2.78
CA PRO A 470 -7.79 -22.36 2.38
C PRO A 470 -7.86 -20.93 1.81
N PRO A 471 -8.86 -20.64 0.96
CA PRO A 471 -9.06 -19.30 0.41
C PRO A 471 -9.24 -18.24 1.50
N GLY A 472 -8.60 -17.07 1.29
CA GLY A 472 -8.68 -15.93 2.19
C GLY A 472 -9.21 -14.67 1.50
N VAL A 473 -9.33 -13.58 2.25
CA VAL A 473 -9.75 -12.26 1.76
C VAL A 473 -8.55 -11.33 1.63
N GLY A 474 -8.55 -10.48 0.60
CA GLY A 474 -7.53 -9.48 0.34
C GLY A 474 -6.33 -10.03 -0.45
N GLU A 475 -5.24 -9.28 -0.41
CA GLU A 475 -4.04 -9.54 -1.18
C GLU A 475 -2.82 -9.74 -0.28
N ARG A 476 -1.78 -10.36 -0.82
CA ARG A 476 -0.45 -10.44 -0.24
C ARG A 476 0.61 -10.29 -1.34
N PRO A 477 1.86 -10.00 -1.00
CA PRO A 477 2.94 -10.02 -1.97
C PRO A 477 3.09 -11.39 -2.66
N ILE A 478 3.48 -11.38 -3.94
CA ILE A 478 3.89 -12.59 -4.66
C ILE A 478 5.27 -13.01 -4.12
N ALA A 479 5.35 -14.13 -3.43
CA ALA A 479 6.54 -14.53 -2.70
C ALA A 479 7.21 -15.82 -3.24
N SER A 480 6.61 -16.51 -4.20
CA SER A 480 7.15 -17.78 -4.71
C SER A 480 6.86 -18.00 -6.20
N VAL A 481 7.64 -18.89 -6.80
CA VAL A 481 7.39 -19.38 -8.17
C VAL A 481 6.05 -20.13 -8.25
N ALA A 482 5.61 -20.76 -7.16
CA ALA A 482 4.30 -21.39 -7.07
C ALA A 482 3.16 -20.37 -7.17
N ASP A 483 3.30 -19.19 -6.53
CA ASP A 483 2.34 -18.10 -6.66
C ASP A 483 2.24 -17.63 -8.12
N LEU A 484 3.39 -17.43 -8.78
CA LEU A 484 3.41 -17.07 -10.19
C LEU A 484 2.70 -18.09 -11.08
N ALA A 485 2.91 -19.39 -10.80
CA ALA A 485 2.25 -20.46 -11.55
C ALA A 485 0.73 -20.43 -11.35
N ARG A 486 0.24 -20.20 -10.13
CA ARG A 486 -1.20 -20.07 -9.83
C ARG A 486 -1.82 -18.86 -10.53
N LEU A 487 -1.15 -17.69 -10.49
CA LEU A 487 -1.59 -16.49 -11.19
C LEU A 487 -1.63 -16.70 -12.71
N THR A 488 -0.57 -17.27 -13.28
CA THR A 488 -0.49 -17.56 -14.72
C THR A 488 -1.60 -18.51 -15.15
N ALA A 489 -1.84 -19.58 -14.37
CA ALA A 489 -2.92 -20.52 -14.66
C ALA A 489 -4.31 -19.88 -14.62
N ALA A 490 -4.55 -18.94 -13.70
CA ALA A 490 -5.81 -18.21 -13.63
C ALA A 490 -5.98 -17.27 -14.84
N ILE A 491 -4.93 -16.55 -15.24
CA ILE A 491 -4.95 -15.70 -16.45
C ILE A 491 -5.20 -16.55 -17.70
N GLU A 492 -4.57 -17.74 -17.80
CA GLU A 492 -4.81 -18.68 -18.91
C GLU A 492 -6.25 -19.19 -18.93
N ARG A 493 -6.86 -19.45 -17.76
CA ARG A 493 -8.29 -19.82 -17.69
C ARG A 493 -9.19 -18.68 -18.15
N ALA A 494 -8.92 -17.44 -17.73
CA ALA A 494 -9.67 -16.28 -18.20
C ALA A 494 -9.57 -16.12 -19.74
N ALA A 495 -8.38 -16.35 -20.31
CA ALA A 495 -8.19 -16.33 -21.76
C ALA A 495 -8.96 -17.48 -22.45
N ALA A 496 -8.93 -18.67 -21.87
CA ALA A 496 -9.66 -19.81 -22.38
C ALA A 496 -11.19 -19.62 -22.34
N ALA A 497 -11.69 -19.01 -21.25
CA ALA A 497 -13.10 -18.66 -21.12
C ALA A 497 -13.59 -17.78 -22.28
N GLN A 498 -12.80 -16.77 -22.64
CA GLN A 498 -13.16 -15.88 -23.75
C GLN A 498 -13.15 -16.57 -25.11
N VAL A 499 -12.17 -17.45 -25.36
CA VAL A 499 -12.13 -18.24 -26.61
C VAL A 499 -13.31 -19.20 -26.70
N LEU A 500 -13.67 -19.87 -25.59
CA LEU A 500 -14.83 -20.75 -25.53
C LEU A 500 -16.14 -20.01 -25.75
N LEU A 501 -16.31 -18.81 -25.16
CA LEU A 501 -17.49 -17.97 -25.37
C LEU A 501 -17.63 -17.55 -26.84
N LEU A 502 -16.54 -17.13 -27.49
CA LEU A 502 -16.55 -16.83 -28.93
C LEU A 502 -16.97 -18.04 -29.75
N GLY A 503 -16.44 -19.24 -29.42
CA GLY A 503 -16.82 -20.49 -30.04
C GLY A 503 -18.30 -20.84 -29.83
N LEU A 504 -18.89 -20.45 -28.70
CA LEU A 504 -20.32 -20.57 -28.44
C LEU A 504 -21.17 -19.47 -29.14
N GLY A 505 -20.56 -18.61 -29.95
CA GLY A 505 -21.25 -17.54 -30.66
C GLY A 505 -21.53 -16.30 -29.80
N VAL A 506 -20.94 -16.21 -28.60
CA VAL A 506 -21.04 -15.03 -27.74
C VAL A 506 -20.03 -13.99 -28.21
N THR A 507 -20.45 -13.05 -29.03
CA THR A 507 -19.64 -11.92 -29.51
C THR A 507 -20.03 -10.64 -28.79
N PRO A 508 -19.19 -9.57 -28.83
CA PRO A 508 -19.54 -8.28 -28.22
C PRO A 508 -20.89 -7.76 -28.71
N ALA A 509 -21.18 -7.84 -29.99
CA ALA A 509 -22.45 -7.39 -30.57
C ALA A 509 -23.65 -8.21 -30.04
N VAL A 510 -23.47 -9.53 -29.87
CA VAL A 510 -24.50 -10.41 -29.29
C VAL A 510 -24.69 -10.12 -27.80
N LEU A 511 -23.61 -9.83 -27.10
CA LEU A 511 -23.67 -9.45 -25.70
C LEU A 511 -24.43 -8.13 -25.51
N GLU A 512 -24.13 -7.11 -26.31
CA GLU A 512 -24.83 -5.83 -26.29
C GLU A 512 -26.33 -5.98 -26.54
N MET A 513 -26.72 -6.82 -27.51
CA MET A 513 -28.14 -7.14 -27.76
C MET A 513 -28.78 -7.90 -26.59
N ALA A 514 -28.07 -8.82 -25.96
CA ALA A 514 -28.60 -9.63 -24.85
C ALA A 514 -28.73 -8.85 -23.55
N THR A 515 -27.91 -7.82 -23.36
CA THR A 515 -27.89 -6.95 -22.17
C THR A 515 -28.59 -5.60 -22.38
N GLY A 516 -29.15 -5.36 -23.58
CA GLY A 516 -29.86 -4.14 -23.97
C GLY A 516 -31.18 -3.89 -23.22
N ASP A 517 -32.01 -3.01 -23.78
CA ASP A 517 -33.28 -2.55 -23.16
C ASP A 517 -34.18 -3.71 -22.72
N GLY A 518 -34.24 -3.97 -21.42
CA GLY A 518 -35.08 -5.03 -20.79
C GLY A 518 -34.43 -5.77 -19.64
N VAL A 519 -33.14 -5.54 -19.40
CA VAL A 519 -32.40 -6.03 -18.21
C VAL A 519 -32.23 -4.88 -17.24
N GLU A 520 -32.66 -5.05 -15.98
CA GLU A 520 -32.43 -4.01 -14.96
C GLU A 520 -30.93 -3.88 -14.62
N PRO A 521 -30.46 -2.68 -14.18
CA PRO A 521 -29.06 -2.43 -13.88
C PRO A 521 -28.46 -3.41 -12.84
N ALA A 522 -29.26 -3.84 -11.86
CA ALA A 522 -28.85 -4.83 -10.86
C ALA A 522 -28.60 -6.21 -11.47
N ASP A 523 -29.38 -6.61 -12.46
CA ASP A 523 -29.21 -7.91 -13.14
C ASP A 523 -28.00 -7.86 -14.10
N ARG A 524 -27.67 -6.69 -14.65
CA ARG A 524 -26.47 -6.50 -15.51
C ARG A 524 -25.18 -6.68 -14.73
N ALA A 525 -25.11 -6.21 -13.49
CA ALA A 525 -23.95 -6.36 -12.62
C ALA A 525 -23.67 -7.83 -12.23
N ALA A 526 -24.66 -8.71 -12.35
CA ALA A 526 -24.52 -10.12 -12.08
C ALA A 526 -24.16 -10.97 -13.33
N ILE A 527 -24.00 -10.33 -14.50
CA ILE A 527 -23.65 -11.04 -15.74
C ILE A 527 -22.15 -11.20 -15.82
N ASP A 528 -21.68 -12.44 -15.67
CA ASP A 528 -20.30 -12.85 -15.87
C ASP A 528 -20.14 -13.88 -17.00
N THR A 529 -18.90 -14.27 -17.28
CA THR A 529 -18.59 -15.26 -18.32
C THR A 529 -19.27 -16.60 -18.07
N ALA A 530 -19.46 -16.99 -16.82
CA ALA A 530 -20.15 -18.25 -16.46
C ALA A 530 -21.66 -18.18 -16.77
N VAL A 531 -22.31 -17.05 -16.45
CA VAL A 531 -23.73 -16.82 -16.79
C VAL A 531 -23.94 -16.87 -18.30
N LEU A 532 -23.05 -16.22 -19.07
CA LEU A 532 -23.11 -16.20 -20.53
C LEU A 532 -22.91 -17.62 -21.11
N ALA A 533 -21.89 -18.33 -20.63
CA ALA A 533 -21.57 -19.68 -21.07
C ALA A 533 -22.72 -20.67 -20.78
N ARG A 534 -23.28 -20.63 -19.56
CA ARG A 534 -24.42 -21.48 -19.19
C ARG A 534 -25.63 -21.19 -20.08
N THR A 535 -25.93 -19.92 -20.33
CA THR A 535 -27.06 -19.54 -21.18
C THR A 535 -26.87 -20.04 -22.61
N ALA A 536 -25.68 -19.83 -23.19
CA ALA A 536 -25.33 -20.29 -24.55
C ALA A 536 -25.36 -21.83 -24.66
N LEU A 537 -24.81 -22.52 -23.66
CA LEU A 537 -24.83 -24.00 -23.61
C LEU A 537 -26.25 -24.56 -23.54
N ILE A 538 -27.12 -23.98 -22.71
CA ILE A 538 -28.52 -24.40 -22.59
C ILE A 538 -29.24 -24.20 -23.92
N LEU A 539 -29.05 -23.06 -24.59
CA LEU A 539 -29.63 -22.79 -25.90
C LEU A 539 -29.15 -23.84 -26.92
N ALA A 540 -27.84 -24.10 -27.00
CA ALA A 540 -27.26 -25.08 -27.90
C ALA A 540 -27.78 -26.52 -27.65
N LEU A 541 -27.97 -26.90 -26.38
CA LEU A 541 -28.45 -28.23 -25.98
C LEU A 541 -29.97 -28.41 -26.17
N LEU A 542 -30.73 -27.33 -26.19
CA LEU A 542 -32.17 -27.35 -26.46
C LEU A 542 -32.49 -27.33 -27.96
N SER A 543 -31.60 -26.81 -28.79
CA SER A 543 -31.76 -26.78 -30.24
C SER A 543 -31.71 -28.23 -30.83
N ARG A 544 -32.66 -28.54 -31.73
CA ARG A 544 -32.80 -29.88 -32.35
C ARG A 544 -32.04 -29.97 -33.68
N GLY A 545 -30.73 -29.87 -33.69
CA GLY A 545 -30.02 -30.16 -34.95
C GLY A 545 -28.52 -29.95 -34.84
N PRO A 546 -27.70 -30.83 -35.42
CA PRO A 546 -26.25 -30.66 -35.46
C PRO A 546 -25.73 -29.86 -36.68
N ALA A 547 -26.62 -29.28 -37.50
CA ALA A 547 -26.25 -28.89 -38.87
C ALA A 547 -26.27 -27.38 -39.17
N ASP A 548 -26.91 -26.54 -38.39
CA ASP A 548 -26.89 -25.13 -38.63
C ASP A 548 -26.10 -24.41 -37.51
N GLY A 549 -24.79 -24.32 -37.75
CA GLY A 549 -23.81 -23.68 -36.84
C GLY A 549 -23.89 -22.16 -36.77
N ALA A 550 -25.02 -21.56 -37.10
CA ALA A 550 -25.34 -20.21 -36.71
C ALA A 550 -26.21 -20.31 -35.45
N ALA A 551 -25.59 -20.20 -34.28
CA ALA A 551 -26.32 -19.94 -33.06
C ALA A 551 -27.32 -18.81 -33.32
N GLU A 552 -28.66 -19.10 -33.22
CA GLU A 552 -29.59 -18.03 -32.87
C GLU A 552 -28.90 -17.25 -31.75
N GLY A 553 -28.57 -15.98 -32.00
CA GLY A 553 -27.67 -15.21 -31.13
C GLY A 553 -28.03 -15.35 -29.67
N LEU A 554 -27.08 -15.23 -28.77
CA LEU A 554 -27.29 -15.29 -27.34
C LEU A 554 -28.51 -14.44 -26.96
N ARG A 555 -29.49 -15.04 -26.31
CA ARG A 555 -30.68 -14.36 -25.82
C ARG A 555 -31.04 -14.85 -24.42
N PRO A 556 -31.73 -14.06 -23.61
CA PRO A 556 -32.27 -14.55 -22.37
C PRO A 556 -33.21 -15.74 -22.58
N LEU A 557 -33.08 -16.75 -21.75
CA LEU A 557 -33.92 -17.93 -21.71
C LEU A 557 -35.34 -17.59 -21.22
N THR A 558 -36.33 -18.27 -21.74
CA THR A 558 -37.67 -18.23 -21.14
C THR A 558 -37.71 -19.15 -19.92
N PRO A 559 -38.59 -18.89 -18.91
CA PRO A 559 -38.76 -19.79 -17.78
C PRO A 559 -39.11 -21.23 -18.18
N LEU A 560 -39.81 -21.39 -19.33
CA LEU A 560 -40.13 -22.69 -19.87
C LEU A 560 -38.92 -23.46 -20.39
N GLU A 561 -37.96 -22.75 -21.05
CA GLU A 561 -36.70 -23.33 -21.51
C GLU A 561 -35.83 -23.77 -20.34
N VAL A 562 -35.71 -22.92 -19.32
CA VAL A 562 -35.00 -23.26 -18.06
C VAL A 562 -35.60 -24.50 -17.42
N GLY A 563 -36.93 -24.56 -17.29
CA GLY A 563 -37.64 -25.72 -16.71
C GLY A 563 -37.49 -27.00 -17.58
N ARG A 564 -37.50 -26.90 -18.92
CA ARG A 564 -37.25 -28.03 -19.81
C ARG A 564 -35.79 -28.54 -19.69
N PHE A 565 -34.83 -27.65 -19.62
CA PHE A 565 -33.44 -28.02 -19.43
C PHE A 565 -33.22 -28.71 -18.08
N SER A 566 -33.71 -28.16 -16.98
CA SER A 566 -33.63 -28.76 -15.64
C SER A 566 -34.14 -30.18 -15.61
N LYS A 567 -35.35 -30.39 -16.13
CA LYS A 567 -35.95 -31.73 -16.19
C LYS A 567 -35.11 -32.71 -17.02
N ARG A 568 -34.53 -32.23 -18.13
CA ARG A 568 -33.71 -33.06 -19.04
C ARG A 568 -32.35 -33.37 -18.40
N ALA A 569 -31.70 -32.42 -17.75
CA ALA A 569 -30.44 -32.61 -17.07
C ALA A 569 -30.57 -33.56 -15.86
N ALA A 570 -31.66 -33.44 -15.09
CA ALA A 570 -31.96 -34.35 -13.99
C ALA A 570 -32.31 -35.78 -14.46
N ALA A 571 -32.88 -35.94 -15.67
CA ALA A 571 -33.28 -37.24 -16.19
C ALA A 571 -32.13 -38.01 -16.88
N SER A 572 -31.07 -37.34 -17.31
CA SER A 572 -29.98 -37.99 -18.11
C SER A 572 -28.64 -37.27 -17.96
N PRO A 573 -27.61 -37.94 -17.41
CA PRO A 573 -26.23 -37.44 -17.39
C PRO A 573 -25.66 -37.15 -18.78
N ALA A 574 -26.14 -37.85 -19.81
CA ALA A 574 -25.70 -37.65 -21.20
C ALA A 574 -25.85 -36.20 -21.70
N VAL A 575 -26.71 -35.40 -21.08
CA VAL A 575 -26.85 -33.95 -21.39
C VAL A 575 -25.60 -33.21 -21.01
N LEU A 576 -25.02 -33.50 -19.82
CA LEU A 576 -23.79 -32.89 -19.33
C LEU A 576 -22.57 -33.37 -20.12
N ASP A 577 -22.54 -34.65 -20.50
CA ASP A 577 -21.47 -35.19 -21.37
C ASP A 577 -21.47 -34.54 -22.75
N ARG A 578 -22.66 -34.26 -23.30
CA ARG A 578 -22.79 -33.52 -24.56
C ARG A 578 -22.37 -32.07 -24.44
N ALA A 579 -22.64 -31.41 -23.31
CA ALA A 579 -22.14 -30.06 -23.03
C ALA A 579 -20.60 -30.05 -22.99
N ARG A 580 -20.01 -31.02 -22.30
CA ARG A 580 -18.55 -31.19 -22.23
C ARG A 580 -17.93 -31.41 -23.62
N ALA A 581 -18.44 -32.33 -24.38
CA ALA A 581 -17.96 -32.62 -25.73
C ALA A 581 -18.03 -31.40 -26.65
N LEU A 582 -19.08 -30.58 -26.52
CA LEU A 582 -19.25 -29.36 -27.29
C LEU A 582 -18.16 -28.35 -26.93
N LEU A 583 -17.91 -28.11 -25.64
CA LEU A 583 -16.86 -27.17 -25.19
C LEU A 583 -15.44 -27.65 -25.55
N GLU A 584 -15.16 -28.94 -25.39
CA GLU A 584 -13.87 -29.53 -25.76
C GLU A 584 -13.57 -29.41 -27.27
N GLY A 585 -14.61 -29.46 -28.09
CA GLY A 585 -14.48 -29.25 -29.54
C GLY A 585 -14.19 -27.82 -29.97
N LEU A 586 -14.44 -26.83 -29.07
CA LEU A 586 -14.19 -25.41 -29.34
C LEU A 586 -12.79 -24.95 -28.91
N ALA A 587 -12.09 -25.71 -28.07
CA ALA A 587 -10.82 -25.30 -27.50
C ALA A 587 -9.66 -25.43 -28.50
N PRO A 588 -8.87 -24.39 -28.73
CA PRO A 588 -7.63 -24.48 -29.49
C PRO A 588 -6.64 -25.45 -28.83
N GLU A 589 -5.83 -26.19 -29.61
CA GLU A 589 -4.86 -27.14 -29.07
C GLU A 589 -3.87 -26.53 -28.07
N ALA A 590 -3.46 -25.28 -28.28
CA ALA A 590 -2.55 -24.54 -27.39
C ALA A 590 -3.12 -24.24 -26.01
N MET A 591 -4.47 -24.27 -25.84
CA MET A 591 -5.17 -23.92 -24.60
C MET A 591 -5.88 -25.11 -23.96
N THR A 592 -5.55 -26.34 -24.35
CA THR A 592 -6.32 -27.55 -23.99
C THR A 592 -6.49 -27.77 -22.48
N ARG A 593 -5.49 -27.46 -21.66
CA ARG A 593 -5.58 -27.63 -20.19
C ARG A 593 -6.52 -26.62 -19.55
N ALA A 594 -6.26 -25.33 -19.75
CA ALA A 594 -7.08 -24.25 -19.20
C ALA A 594 -8.52 -24.31 -19.72
N ALA A 595 -8.72 -24.59 -21.01
CA ALA A 595 -10.03 -24.76 -21.62
C ALA A 595 -10.80 -25.95 -21.02
N ARG A 596 -10.15 -27.08 -20.75
CA ARG A 596 -10.78 -28.24 -20.09
C ARG A 596 -11.18 -27.90 -18.65
N GLU A 597 -10.33 -27.20 -17.90
CA GLU A 597 -10.64 -26.75 -16.54
C GLU A 597 -11.88 -25.83 -16.55
N MET A 598 -11.94 -24.87 -17.47
CA MET A 598 -13.10 -23.97 -17.60
C MET A 598 -14.35 -24.72 -18.06
N ALA A 599 -14.24 -25.57 -19.07
CA ALA A 599 -15.35 -26.41 -19.54
C ALA A 599 -15.90 -27.30 -18.42
N ALA A 600 -15.05 -27.94 -17.62
CA ALA A 600 -15.46 -28.74 -16.49
C ALA A 600 -16.21 -27.91 -15.43
N ARG A 601 -15.71 -26.70 -15.12
CA ARG A 601 -16.35 -25.76 -14.18
C ARG A 601 -17.75 -25.36 -14.68
N TRP A 602 -17.88 -24.94 -15.94
CA TRP A 602 -19.17 -24.53 -16.52
C TRP A 602 -20.16 -25.69 -16.62
N VAL A 603 -19.71 -26.88 -17.00
CA VAL A 603 -20.57 -28.07 -17.02
C VAL A 603 -21.05 -28.44 -15.62
N ALA A 604 -20.17 -28.37 -14.61
CA ALA A 604 -20.55 -28.64 -13.23
C ALA A 604 -21.61 -27.64 -12.72
N SER A 605 -21.53 -26.38 -13.14
CA SER A 605 -22.49 -25.33 -12.77
C SER A 605 -23.85 -25.45 -13.48
N LEU A 606 -24.00 -26.32 -14.47
CA LEU A 606 -25.29 -26.61 -15.12
C LEU A 606 -26.22 -27.51 -14.27
N ALA A 607 -25.66 -28.36 -13.39
CA ALA A 607 -26.44 -29.30 -12.59
C ALA A 607 -27.27 -28.63 -11.48
N PRO A 608 -26.72 -27.68 -10.68
CA PRO A 608 -27.49 -26.94 -9.68
C PRO A 608 -28.33 -25.79 -10.28
N LEU A 609 -28.22 -25.54 -11.58
CA LEU A 609 -28.84 -24.40 -12.28
C LEU A 609 -28.53 -23.06 -11.61
N ASP A 610 -27.25 -22.76 -11.54
CA ASP A 610 -26.77 -21.43 -11.16
C ASP A 610 -27.34 -20.34 -12.08
N PRO A 611 -27.23 -19.04 -11.74
CA PRO A 611 -27.86 -17.96 -12.48
C PRO A 611 -27.63 -18.05 -14.00
N VAL A 612 -28.70 -17.89 -14.76
CA VAL A 612 -28.71 -17.81 -16.24
C VAL A 612 -29.48 -16.57 -16.65
N LEU A 613 -29.23 -16.06 -17.86
CA LEU A 613 -30.04 -14.95 -18.38
C LEU A 613 -31.48 -15.41 -18.60
N VAL A 614 -32.42 -14.86 -17.84
CA VAL A 614 -33.85 -15.18 -17.95
C VAL A 614 -34.61 -13.97 -18.45
N ARG A 615 -35.48 -14.17 -19.44
CA ARG A 615 -36.39 -13.15 -19.90
C ARG A 615 -37.45 -12.90 -18.81
N ARG A 616 -37.53 -11.68 -18.27
CA ARG A 616 -38.63 -11.33 -17.35
C ARG A 616 -39.97 -11.56 -18.03
N GLY A 617 -40.82 -12.32 -17.42
CA GLY A 617 -42.23 -12.44 -17.81
C GLY A 617 -42.84 -11.04 -17.76
N ARG A 618 -43.47 -10.59 -18.84
CA ARG A 618 -44.31 -9.38 -18.81
C ARG A 618 -45.25 -9.54 -17.60
N ALA A 619 -45.13 -8.59 -16.66
CA ALA A 619 -46.13 -8.50 -15.59
C ALA A 619 -47.53 -8.54 -16.23
N PRO A 620 -48.47 -9.38 -15.73
CA PRO A 620 -49.80 -9.45 -16.30
C PRO A 620 -50.35 -8.03 -16.35
N ARG A 621 -50.64 -7.50 -17.56
CA ARG A 621 -51.35 -6.24 -17.72
C ARG A 621 -52.57 -6.32 -16.81
N LYS A 622 -52.61 -5.48 -15.77
CA LYS A 622 -53.81 -5.27 -14.97
C LYS A 622 -54.94 -5.03 -15.99
N ALA A 623 -55.91 -5.97 -16.02
CA ALA A 623 -57.08 -5.80 -16.83
C ALA A 623 -57.72 -4.45 -16.47
N PRO A 624 -58.13 -3.63 -17.46
CA PRO A 624 -58.74 -2.35 -17.17
C PRO A 624 -59.95 -2.65 -16.27
N SER A 625 -59.94 -2.07 -15.07
CA SER A 625 -61.08 -2.13 -14.15
C SER A 625 -62.31 -1.60 -14.87
N ARG A 626 -63.28 -2.48 -15.17
CA ARG A 626 -64.60 -2.09 -15.64
C ARG A 626 -65.16 -1.05 -14.68
N PRO A 627 -65.61 0.11 -15.16
CA PRO A 627 -66.31 1.04 -14.30
C PRO A 627 -67.63 0.39 -13.85
N LEU A 628 -67.83 0.37 -12.54
CA LEU A 628 -69.12 -0.01 -11.93
C LEU A 628 -70.23 0.95 -12.45
N PRO A 629 -71.41 0.45 -12.83
CA PRO A 629 -72.51 1.31 -13.17
C PRO A 629 -72.94 2.11 -11.93
N ARG A 630 -73.05 3.40 -12.09
CA ARG A 630 -73.64 4.30 -11.08
C ARG A 630 -75.12 4.05 -10.96
N PRO A 631 -75.70 4.20 -9.73
CA PRO A 631 -77.10 3.99 -9.47
C PRO A 631 -78.04 4.99 -10.13
#